data_ff8a082efd1e321d4b6b0c625994e56e
#
_entry.id   ff8a082efd1e321d4b6b0c625994e56e
#
_cell.length_a   1.000
_cell.length_b   1.000
_cell.length_c   1.000
_cell.angle_alpha   90.00
_cell.angle_beta   90.00
_cell.angle_gamma   90.00
#
_symmetry.space_group_name_H-M   'P 1'
#
loop_
_entity.id
_entity.type
_entity.pdbx_description
1 polymer ?
#
loop_
_entity_poly.entity_id
_entity_poly.type
_entity_poly.pdbx_seq_one_letter_code
_entity_poly.pdbx_strand_id
1 'polypeptide(L)'
;MEGTWMQMELKELTLEELIRGYIVSPEEGTCTCIFCGEKYEDGLIYHSRGRMVTAQRAIHEHLMDVHGGVFHGLIQLDKQVSGLSDAQKEILEGMYLEKDNKEMGEEMGISAATVRTHKFNIQKMKREARILLAVMEQIENEEVVAERKQLEPQVAMASAPAAIETVPMERTMTGNNLHPFFTQFNLK
;
A
#
# COMPACT_ATOMS: atom_id res chain seq x y z
N MET A 1 9.79 21.48 -18.91
CA MET A 1 8.41 21.66 -18.40
C MET A 1 7.69 20.30 -18.22
N GLU A 2 8.43 19.20 -17.95
CA GLU A 2 7.90 17.83 -17.92
C GLU A 2 7.51 17.33 -16.50
N GLY A 3 7.74 18.13 -15.46
CA GLY A 3 7.52 17.70 -14.08
C GLY A 3 6.14 17.98 -13.47
N THR A 4 5.31 18.79 -14.11
CA THR A 4 4.11 19.34 -13.45
C THR A 4 2.86 18.45 -13.60
N TRP A 5 2.70 17.75 -14.72
CA TRP A 5 1.57 16.84 -14.95
C TRP A 5 1.71 15.55 -14.11
N MET A 6 2.92 15.04 -13.93
CA MET A 6 3.21 13.84 -13.15
C MET A 6 2.86 14.00 -11.64
N GLN A 7 2.99 15.21 -11.09
CA GLN A 7 2.68 15.46 -9.67
C GLN A 7 1.19 15.60 -9.37
N MET A 8 0.38 16.00 -10.36
CA MET A 8 -1.06 16.13 -10.17
C MET A 8 -1.80 14.80 -10.30
N GLU A 9 -1.37 13.93 -11.21
CA GLU A 9 -2.03 12.63 -11.46
C GLU A 9 -1.71 11.57 -10.40
N LEU A 10 -0.50 11.55 -9.83
CA LEU A 10 -0.12 10.56 -8.81
C LEU A 10 -0.97 10.61 -7.53
N LYS A 11 -1.62 11.73 -7.24
CA LYS A 11 -2.48 11.89 -6.05
C LYS A 11 -3.84 11.21 -6.20
N GLU A 12 -4.28 10.96 -7.43
CA GLU A 12 -5.57 10.38 -7.75
C GLU A 12 -5.48 8.87 -8.02
N LEU A 13 -4.24 8.32 -8.08
CA LEU A 13 -4.02 6.91 -8.35
C LEU A 13 -4.41 6.03 -7.18
N THR A 14 -5.07 4.95 -7.48
CA THR A 14 -5.33 3.89 -6.54
C THR A 14 -4.04 3.18 -6.12
N LEU A 15 -4.06 2.52 -4.96
CA LEU A 15 -2.93 1.73 -4.50
C LEU A 15 -2.56 0.61 -5.50
N GLU A 16 -3.56 0.04 -6.18
CA GLU A 16 -3.34 -1.00 -7.19
C GLU A 16 -2.58 -0.47 -8.42
N GLU A 17 -2.92 0.73 -8.89
CA GLU A 17 -2.22 1.40 -10.00
C GLU A 17 -0.78 1.75 -9.63
N LEU A 18 -0.55 2.25 -8.40
CA LEU A 18 0.78 2.49 -7.88
C LEU A 18 1.63 1.22 -7.81
N ILE A 19 1.06 0.09 -7.34
CA ILE A 19 1.74 -1.20 -7.28
C ILE A 19 2.02 -1.75 -8.67
N ARG A 20 1.09 -1.56 -9.61
CA ARG A 20 1.20 -2.02 -11.00
C ARG A 20 2.19 -1.17 -11.80
N GLY A 21 2.30 0.13 -11.51
CA GLY A 21 3.15 1.09 -12.20
C GLY A 21 2.56 1.67 -13.48
N TYR A 22 1.30 1.35 -13.80
CA TYR A 22 0.58 1.89 -14.96
C TYR A 22 -0.93 1.93 -14.73
N ILE A 23 -1.58 2.85 -15.42
CA ILE A 23 -3.04 3.00 -15.46
C ILE A 23 -3.57 2.21 -16.65
N VAL A 24 -4.71 1.57 -16.50
CA VAL A 24 -5.48 0.96 -17.60
C VAL A 24 -6.74 1.79 -17.81
N SER A 25 -6.91 2.32 -19.00
CA SER A 25 -8.13 3.02 -19.43
C SER A 25 -8.95 2.10 -20.35
N PRO A 26 -9.95 1.37 -19.83
CA PRO A 26 -10.71 0.42 -20.62
C PRO A 26 -11.49 1.07 -21.77
N GLU A 27 -11.95 2.31 -21.56
CA GLU A 27 -12.68 3.09 -22.57
C GLU A 27 -11.81 3.49 -23.77
N GLU A 28 -10.55 3.83 -23.49
CA GLU A 28 -9.57 4.17 -24.53
C GLU A 28 -8.80 2.96 -25.05
N GLY A 29 -8.86 1.82 -24.35
CA GLY A 29 -8.05 0.65 -24.65
C GLY A 29 -6.56 0.91 -24.48
N THR A 30 -6.15 1.74 -23.50
CA THR A 30 -4.75 2.13 -23.34
C THR A 30 -4.19 1.74 -21.96
N CYS A 31 -2.89 1.45 -21.94
CA CYS A 31 -2.07 1.34 -20.72
C CYS A 31 -1.09 2.51 -20.69
N THR A 32 -1.09 3.30 -19.60
CA THR A 32 -0.25 4.50 -19.47
C THR A 32 0.70 4.35 -18.31
N CYS A 33 2.01 4.51 -18.52
CA CYS A 33 3.03 4.48 -17.47
C CYS A 33 2.85 5.65 -16.51
N ILE A 34 2.79 5.39 -15.19
CA ILE A 34 2.61 6.43 -14.17
C ILE A 34 3.85 7.32 -13.97
N PHE A 35 5.03 6.88 -14.42
CA PHE A 35 6.29 7.60 -14.21
C PHE A 35 6.64 8.57 -15.33
N CYS A 36 6.32 8.22 -16.59
CA CYS A 36 6.67 9.04 -17.75
C CYS A 36 5.51 9.36 -18.69
N GLY A 37 4.32 8.74 -18.48
CA GLY A 37 3.15 8.96 -19.30
C GLY A 37 3.18 8.25 -20.65
N GLU A 38 4.15 7.38 -20.91
CA GLU A 38 4.19 6.59 -22.14
C GLU A 38 2.95 5.71 -22.25
N LYS A 39 2.31 5.74 -23.43
CA LYS A 39 1.04 5.04 -23.68
C LYS A 39 1.23 3.87 -24.62
N TYR A 40 0.53 2.79 -24.32
CA TYR A 40 0.44 1.58 -25.13
C TYR A 40 -1.02 1.25 -25.39
N GLU A 41 -1.40 1.21 -26.65
CA GLU A 41 -2.77 1.00 -27.11
C GLU A 41 -3.04 -0.50 -27.32
N ASP A 42 -4.14 -1.00 -26.77
CA ASP A 42 -4.56 -2.40 -26.91
C ASP A 42 -4.97 -2.67 -28.36
N GLY A 43 -4.68 -3.88 -28.83
CA GLY A 43 -4.89 -4.24 -30.24
C GLY A 43 -3.73 -3.87 -31.18
N LEU A 44 -2.79 -3.02 -30.73
CA LEU A 44 -1.55 -2.76 -31.46
C LEU A 44 -0.44 -3.75 -31.05
N ILE A 45 0.49 -3.94 -31.97
CA ILE A 45 1.68 -4.78 -31.76
C ILE A 45 2.92 -3.90 -31.71
N TYR A 46 3.69 -4.06 -30.67
CA TYR A 46 4.89 -3.28 -30.38
C TYR A 46 6.16 -4.09 -30.60
N HIS A 47 7.21 -3.44 -31.05
CA HIS A 47 8.52 -4.06 -31.14
C HIS A 47 9.30 -3.81 -29.85
N SER A 48 9.57 -4.86 -29.08
CA SER A 48 10.34 -4.78 -27.83
C SER A 48 11.34 -5.93 -27.72
N ARG A 49 12.57 -5.65 -27.36
CA ARG A 49 13.65 -6.63 -27.15
C ARG A 49 13.81 -7.60 -28.33
N GLY A 50 13.68 -7.10 -29.57
CA GLY A 50 13.83 -7.89 -30.79
C GLY A 50 12.65 -8.80 -31.15
N ARG A 51 11.49 -8.63 -30.53
CA ARG A 51 10.28 -9.42 -30.78
C ARG A 51 9.03 -8.53 -30.80
N MET A 52 7.98 -9.05 -31.40
CA MET A 52 6.67 -8.42 -31.44
C MET A 52 5.88 -8.79 -30.18
N VAL A 53 5.32 -7.80 -29.48
CA VAL A 53 4.62 -7.98 -28.22
C VAL A 53 3.31 -7.18 -28.19
N THR A 54 2.37 -7.60 -27.36
CA THR A 54 1.12 -6.85 -27.08
C THR A 54 1.40 -5.61 -26.21
N ALA A 55 0.45 -4.66 -26.18
CA ALA A 55 0.50 -3.47 -25.32
C ALA A 55 0.82 -3.80 -23.85
N GLN A 56 0.13 -4.78 -23.29
CA GLN A 56 0.35 -5.22 -21.91
C GLN A 56 1.79 -5.73 -21.68
N ARG A 57 2.36 -6.45 -22.62
CA ARG A 57 3.75 -6.90 -22.51
C ARG A 57 4.72 -5.74 -22.71
N ALA A 58 4.42 -4.83 -23.64
CA ALA A 58 5.24 -3.65 -23.90
C ALA A 58 5.36 -2.74 -22.68
N ILE A 59 4.25 -2.43 -21.98
CA ILE A 59 4.28 -1.61 -20.78
C ILE A 59 5.10 -2.26 -19.65
N HIS A 60 5.02 -3.57 -19.47
CA HIS A 60 5.84 -4.29 -18.49
C HIS A 60 7.34 -4.22 -18.81
N GLU A 61 7.71 -4.42 -20.08
CA GLU A 61 9.10 -4.31 -20.53
C GLU A 61 9.60 -2.87 -20.43
N HIS A 62 8.78 -1.87 -20.78
CA HIS A 62 9.06 -0.45 -20.58
C HIS A 62 9.37 -0.11 -19.12
N LEU A 63 8.52 -0.55 -18.19
CA LEU A 63 8.75 -0.33 -16.77
C LEU A 63 10.11 -0.86 -16.30
N MET A 64 10.51 -2.04 -16.79
CA MET A 64 11.81 -2.63 -16.45
C MET A 64 12.98 -1.92 -17.14
N ASP A 65 12.84 -1.59 -18.43
CA ASP A 65 13.94 -1.08 -19.24
C ASP A 65 14.22 0.42 -19.00
N VAL A 66 13.15 1.21 -18.76
CA VAL A 66 13.26 2.67 -18.58
C VAL A 66 13.34 3.07 -17.11
N HIS A 67 12.58 2.40 -16.24
CA HIS A 67 12.46 2.79 -14.82
C HIS A 67 13.15 1.81 -13.85
N GLY A 68 13.75 0.72 -14.34
CA GLY A 68 14.35 -0.32 -13.49
C GLY A 68 13.30 -1.13 -12.70
N GLY A 69 12.05 -1.07 -13.12
CA GLY A 69 10.90 -1.66 -12.44
C GLY A 69 10.14 -0.67 -11.57
N VAL A 70 8.95 -1.07 -11.14
CA VAL A 70 8.03 -0.21 -10.36
C VAL A 70 8.66 0.24 -9.04
N PHE A 71 9.40 -0.65 -8.36
CA PHE A 71 10.07 -0.30 -7.11
C PHE A 71 11.02 0.90 -7.28
N HIS A 72 11.90 0.83 -8.28
CA HIS A 72 12.86 1.92 -8.54
C HIS A 72 12.16 3.20 -9.01
N GLY A 73 11.12 3.07 -9.84
CA GLY A 73 10.30 4.23 -10.24
C GLY A 73 9.68 4.94 -9.03
N LEU A 74 9.12 4.20 -8.08
CA LEU A 74 8.53 4.76 -6.86
C LEU A 74 9.57 5.35 -5.90
N ILE A 75 10.71 4.68 -5.72
CA ILE A 75 11.76 5.15 -4.81
C ILE A 75 12.43 6.43 -5.30
N GLN A 76 12.48 6.65 -6.62
CA GLN A 76 13.05 7.86 -7.23
C GLN A 76 12.11 9.07 -7.18
N LEU A 77 10.83 8.88 -6.88
CA LEU A 77 9.90 10.00 -6.73
C LEU A 77 10.44 11.03 -5.73
N ASP A 78 10.16 12.30 -6.00
CA ASP A 78 10.57 13.40 -5.13
C ASP A 78 10.06 13.21 -3.70
N LYS A 79 10.83 13.69 -2.72
CA LYS A 79 10.44 13.64 -1.30
C LYS A 79 9.09 14.29 -1.04
N GLN A 80 8.75 15.35 -1.77
CA GLN A 80 7.46 16.03 -1.65
C GLN A 80 6.28 15.15 -2.09
N VAL A 81 6.53 14.21 -2.99
CA VAL A 81 5.54 13.25 -3.50
C VAL A 81 5.51 11.99 -2.65
N SER A 82 6.67 11.38 -2.44
CA SER A 82 6.79 10.09 -1.73
C SER A 82 6.75 10.20 -0.21
N GLY A 83 7.07 11.38 0.35
CA GLY A 83 7.28 11.58 1.79
C GLY A 83 8.52 10.90 2.35
N LEU A 84 9.32 10.22 1.51
CA LEU A 84 10.50 9.45 1.94
C LEU A 84 11.74 10.32 2.00
N SER A 85 12.50 10.24 3.09
CA SER A 85 13.84 10.82 3.19
C SER A 85 14.86 9.94 2.46
N ASP A 86 16.03 10.53 2.10
CA ASP A 86 17.10 9.80 1.41
C ASP A 86 17.55 8.56 2.20
N ALA A 87 17.75 8.70 3.52
CA ALA A 87 18.09 7.57 4.38
C ALA A 87 17.03 6.47 4.39
N GLN A 88 15.73 6.84 4.29
CA GLN A 88 14.67 5.84 4.17
C GLN A 88 14.68 5.15 2.82
N LYS A 89 14.99 5.87 1.74
CA LYS A 89 15.15 5.30 0.39
C LYS A 89 16.29 4.29 0.37
N GLU A 90 17.46 4.63 0.88
CA GLU A 90 18.62 3.72 0.98
C GLU A 90 18.30 2.46 1.79
N ILE A 91 17.59 2.59 2.91
CA ILE A 91 17.13 1.43 3.70
C ILE A 91 16.15 0.56 2.90
N LEU A 92 15.22 1.17 2.17
CA LEU A 92 14.25 0.44 1.35
C LEU A 92 14.93 -0.27 0.18
N GLU A 93 15.93 0.34 -0.45
CA GLU A 93 16.74 -0.28 -1.50
C GLU A 93 17.54 -1.48 -0.95
N GLY A 94 18.18 -1.32 0.21
CA GLY A 94 18.87 -2.43 0.85
C GLY A 94 17.92 -3.57 1.25
N MET A 95 16.69 -3.25 1.67
CA MET A 95 15.66 -4.27 1.94
C MET A 95 15.19 -4.96 0.66
N TYR A 96 15.06 -4.23 -0.43
CA TYR A 96 14.67 -4.78 -1.74
C TYR A 96 15.73 -5.73 -2.30
N LEU A 97 17.01 -5.42 -2.07
CA LEU A 97 18.16 -6.25 -2.44
C LEU A 97 18.50 -7.36 -1.43
N GLU A 98 17.63 -7.56 -0.42
CA GLU A 98 17.79 -8.57 0.64
C GLU A 98 19.10 -8.46 1.44
N LYS A 99 19.72 -7.27 1.48
CA LYS A 99 20.95 -7.01 2.23
C LYS A 99 20.74 -7.17 3.74
N ASP A 100 21.77 -7.68 4.41
CA ASP A 100 21.74 -7.75 5.87
C ASP A 100 21.99 -6.39 6.53
N ASN A 101 21.76 -6.30 7.86
CA ASN A 101 21.86 -5.01 8.55
C ASN A 101 23.30 -4.52 8.70
N LYS A 102 24.28 -5.41 8.64
CA LYS A 102 25.70 -5.06 8.74
C LYS A 102 26.17 -4.49 7.41
N GLU A 103 25.87 -5.18 6.32
CA GLU A 103 26.16 -4.74 4.95
C GLU A 103 25.57 -3.36 4.66
N MET A 104 24.27 -3.17 4.95
CA MET A 104 23.62 -1.86 4.82
C MET A 104 24.28 -0.79 5.70
N GLY A 105 24.65 -1.15 6.93
CA GLY A 105 25.33 -0.23 7.83
C GLY A 105 26.70 0.22 7.32
N GLU A 106 27.48 -0.69 6.74
CA GLU A 106 28.78 -0.40 6.13
C GLU A 106 28.63 0.52 4.91
N GLU A 107 27.68 0.28 4.04
CA GLU A 107 27.40 1.10 2.86
C GLU A 107 26.94 2.53 3.24
N MET A 108 26.05 2.64 4.22
CA MET A 108 25.49 3.91 4.68
C MET A 108 26.40 4.66 5.69
N GLY A 109 27.49 4.06 6.16
CA GLY A 109 28.34 4.62 7.20
C GLY A 109 27.69 4.71 8.58
N ILE A 110 26.74 3.83 8.90
CA ILE A 110 26.01 3.80 10.17
C ILE A 110 26.09 2.42 10.85
N SER A 111 25.72 2.34 12.13
CA SER A 111 25.75 1.06 12.82
C SER A 111 24.59 0.13 12.37
N ALA A 112 24.81 -1.18 12.43
CA ALA A 112 23.76 -2.17 12.20
C ALA A 112 22.56 -2.01 13.16
N ALA A 113 22.77 -1.43 14.36
CA ALA A 113 21.69 -1.09 15.29
C ALA A 113 20.85 0.08 14.76
N THR A 114 21.48 1.08 14.16
CA THR A 114 20.81 2.21 13.52
C THR A 114 19.98 1.74 12.33
N VAL A 115 20.51 0.84 11.49
CA VAL A 115 19.76 0.21 10.39
C VAL A 115 18.49 -0.48 10.90
N ARG A 116 18.58 -1.26 11.99
CA ARG A 116 17.41 -1.89 12.62
C ARG A 116 16.37 -0.88 13.06
N THR A 117 16.81 0.25 13.62
CA THR A 117 15.92 1.34 14.03
C THR A 117 15.20 1.94 12.84
N HIS A 118 15.91 2.20 11.73
CA HIS A 118 15.28 2.68 10.49
C HIS A 118 14.27 1.68 9.93
N LYS A 119 14.61 0.40 9.84
CA LYS A 119 13.67 -0.67 9.41
C LYS A 119 12.43 -0.72 10.30
N PHE A 120 12.59 -0.60 11.62
CA PHE A 120 11.47 -0.54 12.56
C PHE A 120 10.57 0.67 12.32
N ASN A 121 11.16 1.85 12.11
CA ASN A 121 10.42 3.07 11.83
C ASN A 121 9.64 2.98 10.50
N ILE A 122 10.22 2.40 9.45
CA ILE A 122 9.54 2.16 8.18
C ILE A 122 8.35 1.20 8.37
N GLN A 123 8.51 0.13 9.15
CA GLN A 123 7.40 -0.76 9.47
C GLN A 123 6.30 -0.09 10.31
N LYS A 124 6.68 0.85 11.20
CA LYS A 124 5.73 1.69 11.92
C LYS A 124 4.96 2.59 10.96
N MET A 125 5.66 3.31 10.07
CA MET A 125 5.05 4.16 9.04
C MET A 125 4.08 3.36 8.15
N LYS A 126 4.45 2.16 7.73
CA LYS A 126 3.57 1.27 6.94
C LYS A 126 2.26 0.96 7.68
N ARG A 127 2.31 0.69 8.99
CA ARG A 127 1.09 0.46 9.79
C ARG A 127 0.25 1.72 9.91
N GLU A 128 0.88 2.86 10.19
CA GLU A 128 0.22 4.16 10.31
C GLU A 128 -0.47 4.57 9.01
N ALA A 129 0.23 4.42 7.88
CA ALA A 129 -0.33 4.68 6.55
C ALA A 129 -1.55 3.80 6.24
N ARG A 130 -1.52 2.52 6.59
CA ARG A 130 -2.67 1.61 6.40
C ARG A 130 -3.88 2.03 7.23
N ILE A 131 -3.66 2.48 8.47
CA ILE A 131 -4.75 2.97 9.32
C ILE A 131 -5.31 4.27 8.75
N LEU A 132 -4.43 5.18 8.34
CA LEU A 132 -4.85 6.45 7.72
C LEU A 132 -5.68 6.21 6.46
N LEU A 133 -5.21 5.36 5.55
CA LEU A 133 -5.95 5.00 4.34
C LEU A 133 -7.33 4.42 4.68
N ALA A 134 -7.42 3.52 5.66
CA ALA A 134 -8.69 2.97 6.10
C ALA A 134 -9.64 4.03 6.70
N VAL A 135 -9.10 5.02 7.41
CA VAL A 135 -9.88 6.15 7.92
C VAL A 135 -10.37 7.06 6.78
N MET A 136 -9.50 7.34 5.81
CA MET A 136 -9.87 8.15 4.64
C MET A 136 -10.96 7.46 3.82
N GLU A 137 -10.87 6.15 3.62
CA GLU A 137 -11.91 5.37 2.95
C GLU A 137 -13.28 5.50 3.62
N GLN A 138 -13.33 5.58 4.96
CA GLN A 138 -14.59 5.80 5.69
C GLN A 138 -15.17 7.21 5.48
N ILE A 139 -14.37 8.15 5.01
CA ILE A 139 -14.76 9.54 4.78
C ILE A 139 -15.11 9.79 3.31
N GLU A 140 -14.35 9.21 2.40
CA GLU A 140 -14.36 9.52 0.98
C GLU A 140 -15.23 8.54 0.17
N ASN A 141 -15.34 7.29 0.59
CA ASN A 141 -16.13 6.27 -0.10
C ASN A 141 -17.64 6.57 0.02
N GLU A 142 -18.28 6.85 -1.10
CA GLU A 142 -19.69 7.24 -1.15
C GLU A 142 -20.63 6.17 -0.60
N GLU A 143 -20.34 4.89 -0.80
CA GLU A 143 -21.15 3.79 -0.27
C GLU A 143 -21.11 3.75 1.24
N VAL A 144 -19.91 3.84 1.83
CA VAL A 144 -19.72 3.88 3.28
C VAL A 144 -20.38 5.12 3.90
N VAL A 145 -20.24 6.27 3.23
CA VAL A 145 -20.90 7.53 3.66
C VAL A 145 -22.42 7.41 3.58
N ALA A 146 -22.96 6.76 2.55
CA ALA A 146 -24.41 6.55 2.40
C ALA A 146 -24.94 5.61 3.49
N GLU A 147 -24.25 4.51 3.79
CA GLU A 147 -24.61 3.60 4.89
C GLU A 147 -24.61 4.33 6.25
N ARG A 148 -23.57 5.09 6.53
CA ARG A 148 -23.49 5.89 7.76
C ARG A 148 -24.67 6.84 7.91
N LYS A 149 -25.03 7.58 6.84
CA LYS A 149 -26.18 8.48 6.84
C LYS A 149 -27.52 7.78 7.07
N GLN A 150 -27.64 6.50 6.68
CA GLN A 150 -28.82 5.69 6.94
C GLN A 150 -28.90 5.21 8.41
N LEU A 151 -27.76 5.01 9.06
CA LEU A 151 -27.66 4.55 10.45
C LEU A 151 -27.81 5.70 11.47
N GLU A 152 -27.32 6.88 11.17
CA GLU A 152 -27.36 8.06 12.08
C GLU A 152 -28.79 8.40 12.57
N PRO A 153 -29.85 8.38 11.75
CA PRO A 153 -31.20 8.66 12.24
C PRO A 153 -31.73 7.63 13.23
N GLN A 154 -31.29 6.38 13.15
CA GLN A 154 -31.71 5.31 14.07
C GLN A 154 -31.05 5.44 15.44
N VAL A 155 -29.84 5.92 15.50
CA VAL A 155 -29.11 6.16 16.77
C VAL A 155 -29.68 7.39 17.48
N ALA A 156 -30.09 8.42 16.75
CA ALA A 156 -30.69 9.63 17.32
C ALA A 156 -32.11 9.39 17.91
N MET A 157 -32.83 8.38 17.41
CA MET A 157 -34.16 8.01 17.97
C MET A 157 -34.03 6.97 19.11
N ALA A 158 -32.91 6.31 19.27
CA ALA A 158 -32.61 5.38 20.37
C ALA A 158 -31.97 6.13 21.57
N SER A 159 -32.51 7.25 21.99
CA SER A 159 -32.06 8.01 23.15
C SER A 159 -32.57 7.46 24.49
N ALA A 160 -32.74 6.17 24.59
CA ALA A 160 -32.66 5.44 25.86
C ALA A 160 -31.59 4.33 25.68
N PRO A 161 -30.66 4.16 26.62
CA PRO A 161 -29.80 2.99 26.57
C PRO A 161 -30.73 1.78 26.65
N ALA A 162 -30.97 1.11 25.53
CA ALA A 162 -31.50 -0.25 25.59
C ALA A 162 -30.54 -1.00 26.48
N ALA A 163 -31.00 -1.35 27.67
CA ALA A 163 -30.24 -2.23 28.55
C ALA A 163 -29.82 -3.40 27.67
N ILE A 164 -28.51 -3.60 27.53
CA ILE A 164 -27.99 -4.83 26.93
C ILE A 164 -28.58 -5.93 27.80
N GLU A 165 -29.62 -6.57 27.32
CA GLU A 165 -30.11 -7.80 27.93
C GLU A 165 -28.95 -8.76 27.88
N THR A 166 -28.21 -8.85 28.98
CA THR A 166 -27.27 -9.93 29.20
C THR A 166 -28.11 -11.20 29.28
N VAL A 167 -28.17 -11.92 28.16
CA VAL A 167 -28.71 -13.27 28.15
C VAL A 167 -27.85 -14.04 29.16
N PRO A 168 -28.45 -14.58 30.23
CA PRO A 168 -27.70 -15.38 31.20
C PRO A 168 -27.07 -16.55 30.46
N MET A 169 -25.79 -16.56 30.33
CA MET A 169 -25.07 -17.71 29.82
C MET A 169 -25.21 -18.81 30.87
N GLU A 170 -26.16 -19.71 30.69
CA GLU A 170 -26.27 -20.89 31.53
C GLU A 170 -24.92 -21.62 31.51
N ARG A 171 -24.26 -21.58 32.67
CA ARG A 171 -23.03 -22.33 32.93
C ARG A 171 -23.35 -23.83 32.91
N THR A 172 -23.35 -24.44 31.76
CA THR A 172 -23.07 -25.87 31.67
C THR A 172 -21.56 -26.07 31.64
N MET A 173 -20.96 -25.94 32.82
CA MET A 173 -19.62 -26.41 33.05
C MET A 173 -19.62 -27.92 33.21
N THR A 174 -19.53 -28.66 32.11
CA THR A 174 -19.07 -30.04 32.14
C THR A 174 -18.05 -30.23 31.01
N GLY A 175 -16.81 -30.45 31.39
CA GLY A 175 -15.78 -31.01 30.49
C GLY A 175 -14.69 -30.03 30.06
N ASN A 176 -13.49 -30.26 30.60
CA ASN A 176 -12.22 -29.79 30.17
C ASN A 176 -12.06 -29.74 28.64
N ASN A 177 -12.14 -28.55 28.07
CA ASN A 177 -11.51 -28.25 26.79
C ASN A 177 -11.18 -26.74 26.76
N LEU A 178 -10.09 -26.38 27.42
CA LEU A 178 -9.41 -25.11 27.17
C LEU A 178 -8.84 -25.18 25.76
N HIS A 179 -9.35 -24.30 24.87
CA HIS A 179 -8.84 -24.13 23.52
C HIS A 179 -7.34 -23.88 23.59
N PRO A 180 -6.50 -24.54 22.76
CA PRO A 180 -5.02 -24.47 22.84
C PRO A 180 -4.43 -23.06 22.76
N PHE A 181 -5.23 -22.07 22.38
CA PHE A 181 -4.80 -20.67 22.22
C PHE A 181 -4.49 -19.97 23.57
N PHE A 182 -5.02 -20.43 24.69
CA PHE A 182 -4.85 -19.78 26.00
C PHE A 182 -3.71 -20.35 26.86
N THR A 183 -3.02 -21.39 26.40
CA THR A 183 -1.92 -22.01 27.14
C THR A 183 -0.54 -21.38 26.86
N GLN A 184 -0.44 -20.36 25.99
CA GLN A 184 0.84 -19.78 25.56
C GLN A 184 1.24 -18.47 26.28
N PHE A 185 0.45 -17.98 27.22
CA PHE A 185 0.77 -16.77 28.01
C PHE A 185 0.88 -17.07 29.50
N ASN A 186 1.88 -17.89 29.89
CA ASN A 186 2.40 -17.87 31.24
C ASN A 186 3.60 -16.94 31.29
N LEU A 187 3.34 -15.69 31.67
CA LEU A 187 4.38 -14.75 32.10
C LEU A 187 4.78 -15.12 33.55
N LYS A 188 6.05 -15.48 33.67
CA LYS A 188 6.77 -15.39 34.95
C LYS A 188 7.37 -14.00 35.03
#